data_dd4288bc9baa5a2c6622c8d0dfe6b00d
#
_entry.id   dd4288bc9baa5a2c6622c8d0dfe6b00d
#
_cell.length_a   1.000
_cell.length_b   1.000
_cell.length_c   1.000
_cell.angle_alpha   90.00
_cell.angle_beta   90.00
_cell.angle_gamma   90.00
#
_symmetry.space_group_name_H-M   'P 1'
#
loop_
_entity.id
_entity.type
_entity.pdbx_description
1 polymer ?
#
loop_
_entity_poly.entity_id
_entity_poly.type
_entity_poly.pdbx_seq_one_letter_code
_entity_poly.pdbx_strand_id
1 'polypeptide(L)'
;MSRKTVSVALVTVLGTTLLVPGTSLASEGPTIEKEGKQNLNQSSDKGHPVFTWDQPGPTSPVLHQGSIRGAGMREAPLNEIDNVLKSAIQEQVMPGAVAFVARRGHIVKEEAYGYAVQYKDDEFTKVDDPIPMSEDTIFDLASISKLFTTTAAMKLYEQGKFELDDPVAKYIPEFAANGKESVTIEQLMTHTSGFKPWIPLYTIEGTREDRLQYVFQYPLQDEPGSEYTYSDLNMITLGALIERLSGMGLDEFVKKEITEPLGMDDTMYNPPARLKDRIAATEYQPWTNRGLVWGEVHDESAWSLGGVAGHAGVFSTASDLAKFAHMFLMDGKYGGTRILEQETIQLLTENRIPQFPGDDHGLGWELQQGWFMDALSESTTLGHTGYTGTSIVVSPTNQTIAILLTNRVHPSRNTVSTSPTRREFARKVADAIPVEMDKKGEAWFAGYGSNETNQLIAELNLEEKSTLSFETWYKIEDGYDTGTVEYSNDGEEWTEAVMVTGSSEEWEVMQVELPAEAKFVRFTYQTDGSVNNRGWYVDDVKLNGSSLTFTSNDWVERSY
;
A
#
# COMPACT_ATOMS: atom_id res chain seq x y z
N MET A 1 -14.67 0.05 -57.05
CA MET A 1 -13.80 0.22 -58.24
C MET A 1 -12.50 0.90 -57.82
N SER A 2 -11.43 0.34 -58.29
CA SER A 2 -10.02 0.77 -58.24
C SER A 2 -9.23 0.57 -56.95
N ARG A 3 -8.54 -0.58 -56.86
CA ARG A 3 -7.37 -0.85 -56.01
C ARG A 3 -6.16 -0.07 -56.52
N LYS A 4 -5.41 0.56 -55.65
CA LYS A 4 -4.02 0.98 -55.97
C LYS A 4 -3.06 0.23 -55.04
N THR A 5 -2.27 -0.60 -55.69
CA THR A 5 -1.13 -1.34 -55.18
C THR A 5 0.05 -0.38 -55.03
N VAL A 6 0.77 -0.38 -53.92
CA VAL A 6 2.06 0.29 -53.75
C VAL A 6 3.11 -0.79 -53.48
N SER A 7 4.08 -0.85 -54.39
CA SER A 7 5.25 -1.73 -54.35
C SER A 7 6.28 -1.21 -53.36
N VAL A 8 6.81 -2.11 -52.53
CA VAL A 8 7.97 -1.87 -51.66
C VAL A 8 9.23 -2.28 -52.43
N ALA A 9 10.15 -1.35 -52.60
CA ALA A 9 11.47 -1.61 -53.14
C ALA A 9 12.44 -1.98 -52.01
N LEU A 10 13.05 -3.16 -52.13
CA LEU A 10 14.10 -3.69 -51.27
C LEU A 10 15.45 -3.14 -51.73
N VAL A 11 16.16 -2.39 -50.91
CA VAL A 11 17.55 -1.96 -51.19
C VAL A 11 18.48 -2.83 -50.36
N THR A 12 19.25 -3.66 -51.09
CA THR A 12 20.32 -4.49 -50.51
C THR A 12 21.64 -3.71 -50.58
N VAL A 13 22.26 -3.45 -49.44
CA VAL A 13 23.60 -2.88 -49.35
C VAL A 13 24.59 -4.00 -49.03
N LEU A 14 25.46 -4.30 -50.00
CA LEU A 14 26.63 -5.17 -49.80
C LEU A 14 27.76 -4.38 -49.13
N GLY A 15 28.16 -4.81 -47.93
CA GLY A 15 29.37 -4.32 -47.26
C GLY A 15 30.53 -5.29 -47.47
N THR A 16 31.55 -4.81 -48.14
CA THR A 16 32.83 -5.51 -48.37
C THR A 16 33.74 -5.38 -47.15
N THR A 17 34.11 -6.53 -46.57
CA THR A 17 35.13 -6.65 -45.53
C THR A 17 36.54 -6.74 -46.14
N LEU A 18 37.40 -5.80 -45.78
CA LEU A 18 38.84 -5.84 -46.06
C LEU A 18 39.57 -6.57 -44.91
N LEU A 19 40.20 -7.68 -45.25
CA LEU A 19 41.16 -8.40 -44.41
C LEU A 19 42.56 -7.77 -44.52
N VAL A 20 43.18 -7.43 -43.40
CA VAL A 20 44.61 -7.09 -43.29
C VAL A 20 45.29 -8.14 -42.42
N PRO A 21 46.38 -8.80 -42.88
CA PRO A 21 47.10 -9.75 -42.08
C PRO A 21 48.13 -9.08 -41.16
N GLY A 22 47.98 -9.26 -39.83
CA GLY A 22 48.95 -8.84 -38.83
C GLY A 22 49.83 -9.99 -38.39
N THR A 23 51.10 -9.81 -38.54
CA THR A 23 52.22 -10.74 -38.22
C THR A 23 52.36 -10.96 -36.69
N SER A 24 52.51 -12.23 -36.35
CA SER A 24 52.90 -12.74 -35.03
C SER A 24 54.37 -12.41 -34.75
N LEU A 25 54.64 -11.84 -33.58
CA LEU A 25 55.95 -11.86 -32.93
C LEU A 25 55.81 -12.45 -31.54
N ALA A 26 56.32 -13.68 -31.39
CA ALA A 26 56.56 -14.33 -30.11
C ALA A 26 57.76 -13.68 -29.42
N SER A 27 57.62 -13.34 -28.15
CA SER A 27 58.74 -13.12 -27.25
C SER A 27 58.68 -14.02 -26.05
N GLU A 28 59.57 -14.94 -25.98
CA GLU A 28 59.90 -15.74 -24.79
C GLU A 28 60.47 -14.84 -23.69
N GLY A 29 60.10 -15.09 -22.46
CA GLY A 29 60.77 -14.52 -21.30
C GLY A 29 60.35 -15.25 -20.02
N PRO A 30 61.13 -15.29 -18.97
CA PRO A 30 61.76 -16.48 -18.42
C PRO A 30 60.94 -17.15 -17.30
N THR A 31 61.16 -18.46 -17.20
CA THR A 31 60.83 -19.34 -16.08
C THR A 31 61.44 -18.83 -14.77
N ILE A 32 60.58 -18.65 -13.74
CA ILE A 32 61.02 -18.52 -12.34
C ILE A 32 60.40 -19.66 -11.52
N GLU A 33 61.30 -20.36 -10.85
CA GLU A 33 61.12 -21.55 -10.06
C GLU A 33 60.18 -21.38 -8.87
N LYS A 34 59.57 -22.51 -8.51
CA LYS A 34 58.81 -22.71 -7.26
C LYS A 34 59.76 -22.64 -6.06
N GLU A 35 59.50 -21.74 -5.14
CA GLU A 35 59.83 -21.95 -3.73
C GLU A 35 58.91 -21.10 -2.83
N GLY A 36 58.46 -21.73 -1.71
CA GLY A 36 57.97 -21.02 -0.56
C GLY A 36 56.49 -21.18 -0.27
N LYS A 37 56.07 -22.30 0.35
CA LYS A 37 54.88 -22.35 1.21
C LYS A 37 55.08 -21.35 2.37
N GLN A 38 54.57 -20.16 2.22
CA GLN A 38 54.29 -19.31 3.38
C GLN A 38 52.85 -19.52 3.80
N ASN A 39 52.69 -20.01 5.04
CA ASN A 39 51.44 -19.96 5.79
C ASN A 39 51.00 -18.50 5.88
N LEU A 40 50.07 -18.07 4.96
CA LEU A 40 49.34 -16.88 5.16
C LEU A 40 48.35 -17.15 6.29
N ASN A 41 48.60 -16.52 7.41
CA ASN A 41 47.67 -16.38 8.51
C ASN A 41 46.26 -16.16 7.95
N GLN A 42 45.34 -17.04 8.35
CA GLN A 42 43.91 -16.79 8.27
C GLN A 42 43.64 -15.49 9.05
N SER A 43 43.65 -14.37 8.35
CA SER A 43 42.88 -13.24 8.80
C SER A 43 41.44 -13.73 8.85
N SER A 44 40.86 -13.78 10.03
CA SER A 44 39.45 -14.01 10.22
C SER A 44 38.72 -12.87 9.48
N ASP A 45 38.41 -13.13 8.23
CA ASP A 45 37.39 -12.39 7.52
C ASP A 45 36.11 -12.66 8.31
N LYS A 46 35.74 -11.72 9.18
CA LYS A 46 34.44 -11.72 9.82
C LYS A 46 33.48 -11.43 8.68
N GLY A 47 33.10 -12.49 7.95
CA GLY A 47 32.13 -12.43 6.89
C GLY A 47 30.91 -11.67 7.42
N HIS A 48 30.45 -10.70 6.65
CA HIS A 48 29.19 -10.04 6.95
C HIS A 48 28.12 -11.12 7.11
N PRO A 49 27.22 -11.00 8.11
CA PRO A 49 26.15 -11.98 8.28
C PRO A 49 25.37 -12.12 6.98
N VAL A 50 25.25 -13.33 6.49
CA VAL A 50 24.46 -13.64 5.29
C VAL A 50 23.04 -13.92 5.78
N PHE A 51 22.13 -13.02 5.51
CA PHE A 51 20.71 -13.20 5.80
C PHE A 51 20.04 -13.97 4.66
N THR A 52 19.01 -14.73 5.03
CA THR A 52 18.10 -15.41 4.10
C THR A 52 16.67 -14.94 4.41
N TRP A 53 15.73 -15.22 3.52
CA TRP A 53 14.35 -14.79 3.76
C TRP A 53 13.72 -15.46 5.00
N ASP A 54 14.11 -16.70 5.33
CA ASP A 54 13.72 -17.48 6.51
C ASP A 54 14.56 -17.19 7.76
N GLN A 55 15.68 -16.48 7.59
CA GLN A 55 16.53 -15.98 8.67
C GLN A 55 16.86 -14.50 8.42
N PRO A 56 15.87 -13.61 8.58
CA PRO A 56 16.04 -12.19 8.32
C PRO A 56 16.97 -11.52 9.32
N GLY A 57 17.42 -10.32 8.96
CA GLY A 57 18.16 -9.43 9.86
C GLY A 57 17.30 -8.98 11.05
N PRO A 58 17.92 -8.39 12.07
CA PRO A 58 17.21 -7.82 13.20
C PRO A 58 16.32 -6.65 12.76
N THR A 59 15.22 -6.42 13.45
CA THR A 59 14.40 -5.21 13.26
C THR A 59 15.20 -3.97 13.65
N SER A 60 15.19 -2.95 12.79
CA SER A 60 15.87 -1.68 13.04
C SER A 60 14.91 -0.64 13.64
N PRO A 61 15.34 0.14 14.63
CA PRO A 61 14.54 1.23 15.18
C PRO A 61 14.42 2.45 14.26
N VAL A 62 15.13 2.45 13.14
CA VAL A 62 15.11 3.49 12.10
C VAL A 62 15.15 2.85 10.72
N LEU A 63 14.64 3.57 9.74
CA LEU A 63 14.73 3.15 8.34
C LEU A 63 16.15 3.32 7.80
N HIS A 64 16.61 2.33 7.07
CA HIS A 64 17.89 2.38 6.34
C HIS A 64 17.83 1.47 5.11
N GLN A 65 18.65 1.77 4.12
CA GLN A 65 18.78 0.90 2.93
C GLN A 65 19.21 -0.50 3.37
N GLY A 66 18.49 -1.51 2.93
CA GLY A 66 18.70 -2.90 3.32
C GLY A 66 18.60 -3.86 2.14
N SER A 67 19.07 -5.09 2.34
CA SER A 67 18.85 -6.14 1.35
C SER A 67 17.46 -6.75 1.49
N ILE A 68 16.86 -7.15 0.37
CA ILE A 68 15.56 -7.84 0.35
C ILE A 68 15.58 -9.09 1.25
N ARG A 69 16.67 -9.87 1.21
CA ARG A 69 16.86 -11.05 2.09
C ARG A 69 17.01 -10.65 3.55
N GLY A 70 17.73 -9.56 3.84
CA GLY A 70 17.85 -9.04 5.21
C GLY A 70 16.51 -8.59 5.79
N ALA A 71 15.61 -8.09 4.98
CA ALA A 71 14.25 -7.79 5.34
C ALA A 71 13.33 -9.04 5.49
N GLY A 72 13.81 -10.23 5.12
CA GLY A 72 13.01 -11.45 5.08
C GLY A 72 11.99 -11.48 3.95
N MET A 73 12.35 -10.95 2.79
CA MET A 73 11.45 -10.84 1.64
C MET A 73 12.01 -11.56 0.41
N ARG A 74 11.14 -11.88 -0.53
CA ARG A 74 11.44 -12.47 -1.83
C ARG A 74 11.56 -11.38 -2.89
N GLU A 75 12.54 -11.53 -3.78
CA GLU A 75 12.87 -10.52 -4.78
C GLU A 75 11.89 -10.48 -5.95
N ALA A 76 11.44 -11.66 -6.41
CA ALA A 76 10.62 -11.73 -7.61
C ALA A 76 9.32 -10.91 -7.56
N PRO A 77 8.49 -11.00 -6.49
CA PRO A 77 7.28 -10.19 -6.41
C PRO A 77 7.56 -8.68 -6.32
N LEU A 78 8.65 -8.27 -5.64
CA LEU A 78 9.03 -6.85 -5.56
C LEU A 78 9.44 -6.28 -6.92
N ASN A 79 10.09 -7.09 -7.78
CA ASN A 79 10.45 -6.69 -9.14
C ASN A 79 9.22 -6.57 -10.06
N GLU A 80 8.15 -7.32 -9.79
CA GLU A 80 6.90 -7.21 -10.55
C GLU A 80 6.18 -5.89 -10.32
N ILE A 81 6.42 -5.19 -9.21
CA ILE A 81 5.88 -3.84 -8.95
C ILE A 81 6.21 -2.89 -10.11
N ASP A 82 7.39 -3.04 -10.72
CA ASP A 82 7.80 -2.25 -11.88
C ASP A 82 6.83 -2.40 -13.05
N ASN A 83 6.42 -3.64 -13.33
CA ASN A 83 5.49 -3.92 -14.42
C ASN A 83 4.10 -3.35 -14.12
N VAL A 84 3.63 -3.51 -12.88
CA VAL A 84 2.34 -2.94 -12.41
C VAL A 84 2.29 -1.44 -12.64
N LEU A 85 3.30 -0.71 -12.19
CA LEU A 85 3.31 0.75 -12.28
C LEU A 85 3.58 1.25 -13.70
N LYS A 86 4.45 0.60 -14.47
CA LYS A 86 4.68 0.92 -15.87
C LYS A 86 3.43 0.69 -16.74
N SER A 87 2.70 -0.41 -16.51
CA SER A 87 1.41 -0.67 -17.19
C SER A 87 0.38 0.41 -16.84
N ALA A 88 0.20 0.73 -15.56
CA ALA A 88 -0.74 1.75 -15.12
C ALA A 88 -0.44 3.14 -15.75
N ILE A 89 0.84 3.51 -15.88
CA ILE A 89 1.24 4.75 -16.55
C ILE A 89 0.95 4.67 -18.06
N GLN A 90 1.25 3.54 -18.69
CA GLN A 90 0.98 3.31 -20.12
C GLN A 90 -0.53 3.34 -20.43
N GLU A 91 -1.35 2.83 -19.52
CA GLU A 91 -2.81 2.84 -19.59
C GLU A 91 -3.43 4.18 -19.16
N GLN A 92 -2.59 5.17 -18.86
CA GLN A 92 -3.00 6.53 -18.44
C GLN A 92 -3.83 6.57 -17.16
N VAL A 93 -3.63 5.61 -16.25
CA VAL A 93 -4.23 5.63 -14.91
C VAL A 93 -3.67 6.81 -14.10
N MET A 94 -2.37 7.09 -14.30
CA MET A 94 -1.64 8.19 -13.65
C MET A 94 -0.42 8.60 -14.49
N PRO A 95 0.02 9.87 -14.44
CA PRO A 95 1.24 10.31 -15.12
C PRO A 95 2.52 9.75 -14.51
N GLY A 96 2.54 9.56 -13.20
CA GLY A 96 3.71 9.05 -12.50
C GLY A 96 3.44 8.61 -11.07
N ALA A 97 4.42 7.93 -10.50
CA ALA A 97 4.36 7.38 -9.15
C ALA A 97 5.75 7.28 -8.49
N VAL A 98 5.77 7.24 -7.16
CA VAL A 98 6.88 6.76 -6.34
C VAL A 98 6.38 5.59 -5.51
N ALA A 99 7.05 4.44 -5.62
CA ALA A 99 6.81 3.25 -4.81
C ALA A 99 7.87 3.13 -3.72
N PHE A 100 7.43 2.95 -2.49
CA PHE A 100 8.32 2.72 -1.34
C PHE A 100 7.87 1.48 -0.58
N VAL A 101 8.81 0.58 -0.29
CA VAL A 101 8.58 -0.62 0.53
C VAL A 101 9.70 -0.76 1.54
N ALA A 102 9.32 -0.90 2.81
CA ALA A 102 10.26 -1.27 3.86
C ALA A 102 9.67 -2.38 4.74
N ARG A 103 10.53 -3.26 5.23
CA ARG A 103 10.16 -4.29 6.21
C ARG A 103 11.22 -4.38 7.30
N ARG A 104 10.80 -4.45 8.57
CA ARG A 104 11.69 -4.56 9.74
C ARG A 104 12.73 -3.43 9.81
N GLY A 105 12.40 -2.24 9.26
CA GLY A 105 13.28 -1.09 9.15
C GLY A 105 14.24 -1.11 7.96
N HIS A 106 14.24 -2.17 7.14
CA HIS A 106 15.02 -2.26 5.90
C HIS A 106 14.22 -1.73 4.72
N ILE A 107 14.69 -0.67 4.08
CA ILE A 107 14.14 -0.17 2.81
C ILE A 107 14.59 -1.14 1.72
N VAL A 108 13.65 -1.75 1.03
CA VAL A 108 13.89 -2.75 -0.02
C VAL A 108 13.47 -2.28 -1.41
N LYS A 109 12.65 -1.23 -1.48
CA LYS A 109 12.27 -0.57 -2.72
C LYS A 109 11.99 0.91 -2.45
N GLU A 110 12.58 1.77 -3.26
CA GLU A 110 12.28 3.19 -3.36
C GLU A 110 12.59 3.58 -4.81
N GLU A 111 11.55 3.71 -5.62
CA GLU A 111 11.70 3.92 -7.07
C GLU A 111 10.63 4.85 -7.62
N ALA A 112 11.03 5.66 -8.61
CA ALA A 112 10.17 6.63 -9.28
C ALA A 112 9.86 6.21 -10.72
N TYR A 113 8.62 6.50 -11.17
CA TYR A 113 8.10 6.11 -12.48
C TYR A 113 7.37 7.28 -13.13
N GLY A 114 7.56 7.50 -14.44
CA GLY A 114 6.83 8.47 -15.22
C GLY A 114 7.19 9.92 -14.91
N TYR A 115 6.19 10.80 -14.78
CA TYR A 115 6.37 12.24 -14.73
C TYR A 115 5.67 12.89 -13.54
N ALA A 116 6.37 13.82 -12.90
CA ALA A 116 5.82 14.72 -11.87
C ALA A 116 4.96 15.83 -12.51
N VAL A 117 5.36 16.32 -13.69
CA VAL A 117 4.60 17.30 -14.48
C VAL A 117 4.65 16.89 -15.95
N GLN A 118 3.49 16.62 -16.55
CA GLN A 118 3.41 16.17 -17.94
C GLN A 118 2.46 17.02 -18.79
N TYR A 119 1.39 17.57 -18.19
CA TYR A 119 0.32 18.27 -18.89
C TYR A 119 0.14 19.69 -18.36
N LYS A 120 -0.35 20.61 -19.20
CA LYS A 120 -0.62 21.99 -18.80
C LYS A 120 -2.10 22.34 -18.65
N ASP A 121 -2.99 21.48 -19.12
CA ASP A 121 -4.44 21.68 -19.11
C ASP A 121 -5.18 20.32 -19.03
N ASP A 122 -6.50 20.37 -18.82
CA ASP A 122 -7.39 19.22 -18.73
C ASP A 122 -7.72 18.54 -20.06
N GLU A 123 -7.25 19.10 -21.18
CA GLU A 123 -7.29 18.47 -22.51
C GLU A 123 -6.07 17.54 -22.75
N PHE A 124 -5.25 17.32 -21.73
CA PHE A 124 -4.01 16.51 -21.79
C PHE A 124 -2.97 17.07 -22.76
N THR A 125 -2.95 18.39 -22.94
CA THR A 125 -1.90 19.05 -23.70
C THR A 125 -0.57 18.96 -22.96
N LYS A 126 0.43 18.33 -23.57
CA LYS A 126 1.74 18.17 -22.91
C LYS A 126 2.44 19.52 -22.74
N VAL A 127 3.20 19.65 -21.64
CA VAL A 127 4.16 20.74 -21.48
C VAL A 127 5.35 20.55 -22.42
N ASP A 128 6.05 21.65 -22.76
CA ASP A 128 7.21 21.58 -23.68
C ASP A 128 8.39 20.84 -23.04
N ASP A 129 8.56 20.94 -21.72
CA ASP A 129 9.62 20.29 -20.93
C ASP A 129 9.01 19.53 -19.75
N PRO A 130 8.58 18.27 -19.92
CA PRO A 130 8.01 17.47 -18.85
C PRO A 130 9.03 17.20 -17.75
N ILE A 131 8.61 17.33 -16.50
CA ILE A 131 9.45 17.05 -15.33
C ILE A 131 9.32 15.56 -14.98
N PRO A 132 10.42 14.77 -15.07
CA PRO A 132 10.40 13.37 -14.66
C PRO A 132 10.06 13.23 -13.17
N MET A 133 9.43 12.12 -12.80
CA MET A 133 9.29 11.72 -11.42
C MET A 133 10.66 11.36 -10.84
N SER A 134 10.90 11.72 -9.58
CA SER A 134 12.11 11.40 -8.82
C SER A 134 11.72 10.82 -7.46
N GLU A 135 12.58 10.02 -6.85
CA GLU A 135 12.36 9.43 -5.52
C GLU A 135 12.12 10.51 -4.45
N ASP A 136 12.73 11.69 -4.61
CA ASP A 136 12.55 12.86 -3.75
C ASP A 136 11.42 13.80 -4.20
N THR A 137 10.56 13.38 -5.12
CA THR A 137 9.38 14.14 -5.51
C THR A 137 8.44 14.30 -4.32
N ILE A 138 8.00 15.53 -4.10
CA ILE A 138 7.06 15.91 -3.05
C ILE A 138 5.63 15.83 -3.60
N PHE A 139 4.74 15.17 -2.88
CA PHE A 139 3.35 15.00 -3.27
C PHE A 139 2.40 15.71 -2.32
N ASP A 140 1.33 16.27 -2.84
CA ASP A 140 0.14 16.59 -2.06
C ASP A 140 -0.49 15.28 -1.56
N LEU A 141 -0.44 15.06 -0.26
CA LEU A 141 -0.93 13.83 0.38
C LEU A 141 -2.45 13.75 0.44
N ALA A 142 -3.15 14.83 0.16
CA ALA A 142 -4.60 14.93 0.30
C ALA A 142 -5.06 14.39 1.67
N SER A 143 -6.00 13.43 1.70
CA SER A 143 -6.58 12.92 2.94
C SER A 143 -5.62 12.19 3.88
N ILE A 144 -4.44 11.77 3.45
CA ILE A 144 -3.40 11.26 4.37
C ILE A 144 -2.99 12.35 5.38
N SER A 145 -3.22 13.64 5.08
CA SER A 145 -3.07 14.75 6.03
C SER A 145 -3.83 14.54 7.34
N LYS A 146 -4.96 13.80 7.30
CA LYS A 146 -5.79 13.49 8.48
C LYS A 146 -5.01 12.73 9.54
N LEU A 147 -4.06 11.88 9.12
CA LEU A 147 -3.20 11.12 10.04
C LEU A 147 -2.27 12.04 10.85
N PHE A 148 -1.78 13.11 10.24
CA PHE A 148 -0.99 14.13 10.95
C PHE A 148 -1.86 14.92 11.91
N THR A 149 -3.08 15.25 11.51
CA THR A 149 -4.05 15.96 12.36
C THR A 149 -4.45 15.15 13.58
N THR A 150 -4.77 13.85 13.41
CA THR A 150 -5.14 12.99 14.54
C THR A 150 -3.94 12.72 15.46
N THR A 151 -2.74 12.52 14.91
CA THR A 151 -1.51 12.42 15.69
C THR A 151 -1.24 13.71 16.50
N ALA A 152 -1.45 14.88 15.90
CA ALA A 152 -1.33 16.17 16.59
C ALA A 152 -2.39 16.33 17.70
N ALA A 153 -3.62 15.91 17.47
CA ALA A 153 -4.64 15.89 18.51
C ALA A 153 -4.22 14.98 19.68
N MET A 154 -3.70 13.79 19.40
CA MET A 154 -3.28 12.86 20.45
C MET A 154 -2.04 13.34 21.22
N LYS A 155 -1.19 14.20 20.66
CA LYS A 155 -0.18 14.94 21.43
C LYS A 155 -0.79 15.83 22.50
N LEU A 156 -1.89 16.52 22.17
CA LEU A 156 -2.62 17.35 23.14
C LEU A 156 -3.41 16.51 24.15
N TYR A 157 -3.90 15.35 23.75
CA TYR A 157 -4.50 14.36 24.64
C TYR A 157 -3.50 13.90 25.72
N GLU A 158 -2.28 13.50 25.34
CA GLU A 158 -1.20 13.14 26.27
C GLU A 158 -0.83 14.27 27.24
N GLN A 159 -1.01 15.52 26.81
CA GLN A 159 -0.80 16.70 27.64
C GLN A 159 -1.99 17.01 28.56
N GLY A 160 -3.04 16.18 28.56
CA GLY A 160 -4.25 16.37 29.35
C GLY A 160 -5.06 17.61 28.96
N LYS A 161 -5.01 18.01 27.68
CA LYS A 161 -5.74 19.19 27.18
C LYS A 161 -7.21 18.90 26.91
N PHE A 162 -7.56 17.65 26.67
CA PHE A 162 -8.93 17.16 26.48
C PHE A 162 -9.00 15.64 26.77
N GLU A 163 -10.23 15.15 26.96
CA GLU A 163 -10.56 13.72 26.96
C GLU A 163 -11.29 13.37 25.66
N LEU A 164 -11.19 12.10 25.20
CA LEU A 164 -11.79 11.66 23.92
C LEU A 164 -13.32 11.82 23.91
N ASP A 165 -13.97 11.60 25.03
CA ASP A 165 -15.42 11.73 25.24
C ASP A 165 -15.87 13.17 25.54
N ASP A 166 -14.95 14.14 25.63
CA ASP A 166 -15.31 15.53 25.78
C ASP A 166 -16.13 16.02 24.58
N PRO A 167 -17.23 16.76 24.84
CA PRO A 167 -17.94 17.45 23.75
C PRO A 167 -17.04 18.48 23.08
N VAL A 168 -17.02 18.50 21.75
CA VAL A 168 -16.30 19.54 20.96
C VAL A 168 -16.70 20.95 21.40
N ALA A 169 -17.99 21.15 21.71
CA ALA A 169 -18.55 22.42 22.17
C ALA A 169 -17.93 22.94 23.46
N LYS A 170 -17.29 22.10 24.28
CA LYS A 170 -16.53 22.52 25.48
C LYS A 170 -15.36 23.43 25.12
N TYR A 171 -14.76 23.23 23.96
CA TYR A 171 -13.57 23.95 23.48
C TYR A 171 -13.87 24.91 22.32
N ILE A 172 -14.91 24.61 21.54
CA ILE A 172 -15.44 25.42 20.45
C ILE A 172 -16.92 25.70 20.74
N PRO A 173 -17.25 26.68 21.61
CA PRO A 173 -18.64 26.94 21.98
C PRO A 173 -19.57 27.22 20.78
N GLU A 174 -19.06 27.81 19.69
CA GLU A 174 -19.76 28.08 18.45
C GLU A 174 -20.23 26.80 17.74
N PHE A 175 -19.59 25.68 18.04
CA PHE A 175 -19.95 24.37 17.50
C PHE A 175 -21.27 23.84 18.11
N ALA A 176 -21.65 24.29 19.31
CA ALA A 176 -22.91 23.93 19.98
C ALA A 176 -24.14 24.49 19.28
N ALA A 177 -24.30 24.22 17.98
CA ALA A 177 -25.43 24.67 17.18
C ALA A 177 -25.99 23.50 16.38
N ASN A 178 -27.31 23.56 16.10
CA ASN A 178 -27.98 22.59 15.22
C ASN A 178 -27.83 21.13 15.69
N GLY A 179 -27.93 20.87 17.01
CA GLY A 179 -27.91 19.52 17.59
C GLY A 179 -26.51 18.92 17.84
N LYS A 180 -25.45 19.75 17.78
CA LYS A 180 -24.07 19.28 17.95
C LYS A 180 -23.49 19.41 19.36
N GLU A 181 -24.32 19.76 20.36
CA GLU A 181 -23.87 20.00 21.73
C GLU A 181 -23.17 18.79 22.35
N SER A 182 -23.54 17.58 21.95
CA SER A 182 -23.03 16.31 22.49
C SER A 182 -22.01 15.62 21.59
N VAL A 183 -21.70 16.14 20.42
CA VAL A 183 -20.70 15.54 19.52
C VAL A 183 -19.34 15.54 20.22
N THR A 184 -18.72 14.36 20.35
CA THR A 184 -17.43 14.18 21.04
C THR A 184 -16.25 14.33 20.10
N ILE A 185 -15.06 14.55 20.67
CA ILE A 185 -13.81 14.60 19.91
C ILE A 185 -13.53 13.24 19.24
N GLU A 186 -13.79 12.14 19.97
CA GLU A 186 -13.67 10.78 19.40
C GLU A 186 -14.56 10.60 18.15
N GLN A 187 -15.80 11.09 18.19
CA GLN A 187 -16.70 11.01 17.03
C GLN A 187 -16.23 11.82 15.82
N LEU A 188 -15.46 12.90 16.02
CA LEU A 188 -14.77 13.55 14.90
C LEU A 188 -13.68 12.65 14.30
N MET A 189 -12.87 12.03 15.16
CA MET A 189 -11.71 11.23 14.75
C MET A 189 -12.10 9.89 14.12
N THR A 190 -13.29 9.38 14.44
CA THR A 190 -13.84 8.11 13.94
C THR A 190 -14.90 8.28 12.85
N HIS A 191 -15.14 9.51 12.41
CA HIS A 191 -16.17 9.84 11.40
C HIS A 191 -17.59 9.37 11.76
N THR A 192 -17.95 9.42 13.05
CA THR A 192 -19.27 9.05 13.56
C THR A 192 -20.03 10.25 14.15
N SER A 193 -19.63 11.47 13.82
CA SER A 193 -20.26 12.69 14.35
C SER A 193 -21.65 13.00 13.77
N GLY A 194 -22.02 12.39 12.65
CA GLY A 194 -23.24 12.68 11.90
C GLY A 194 -23.11 13.79 10.85
N PHE A 195 -21.90 14.34 10.61
CA PHE A 195 -21.67 15.26 9.51
C PHE A 195 -21.78 14.55 8.16
N LYS A 196 -22.27 15.26 7.14
CA LYS A 196 -22.17 14.81 5.75
C LYS A 196 -20.70 14.80 5.26
N PRO A 197 -20.39 14.05 4.19
CA PRO A 197 -19.00 13.83 3.76
C PRO A 197 -18.22 15.11 3.44
N TRP A 198 -18.87 16.08 2.76
CA TRP A 198 -18.18 17.24 2.19
C TRP A 198 -19.16 18.37 1.89
N ILE A 199 -18.65 19.62 1.90
CA ILE A 199 -19.34 20.83 1.44
C ILE A 199 -18.41 21.65 0.55
N PRO A 200 -18.92 22.42 -0.43
CA PRO A 200 -18.10 23.27 -1.28
C PRO A 200 -17.67 24.55 -0.53
N LEU A 201 -16.85 24.39 0.51
CA LEU A 201 -16.46 25.46 1.43
C LEU A 201 -15.77 26.63 0.71
N TYR A 202 -15.06 26.34 -0.40
CA TYR A 202 -14.42 27.35 -1.23
C TYR A 202 -15.38 28.32 -1.91
N THR A 203 -16.69 28.02 -1.98
CA THR A 203 -17.73 28.91 -2.51
C THR A 203 -18.28 29.85 -1.46
N ILE A 204 -17.95 29.67 -0.19
CA ILE A 204 -18.38 30.54 0.90
C ILE A 204 -17.48 31.77 0.90
N GLU A 205 -18.11 32.94 0.76
CA GLU A 205 -17.41 34.22 0.80
C GLU A 205 -16.89 34.53 2.21
N GLY A 206 -15.84 35.35 2.29
CA GLY A 206 -15.29 35.82 3.55
C GLY A 206 -13.87 35.32 3.82
N THR A 207 -13.47 35.44 5.07
CA THR A 207 -12.16 35.05 5.58
C THR A 207 -12.11 33.57 5.92
N ARG A 208 -10.91 33.06 6.27
CA ARG A 208 -10.75 31.72 6.84
C ARG A 208 -11.66 31.50 8.05
N GLU A 209 -11.73 32.48 8.93
CA GLU A 209 -12.56 32.38 10.16
C GLU A 209 -14.05 32.30 9.81
N ASP A 210 -14.53 33.08 8.83
CA ASP A 210 -15.93 33.00 8.39
C ASP A 210 -16.29 31.60 7.87
N ARG A 211 -15.36 30.94 7.15
CA ARG A 211 -15.53 29.58 6.66
C ARG A 211 -15.51 28.55 7.79
N LEU A 212 -14.64 28.72 8.79
CA LEU A 212 -14.64 27.85 9.98
C LEU A 212 -15.95 28.02 10.76
N GLN A 213 -16.43 29.23 10.95
CA GLN A 213 -17.73 29.47 11.57
C GLN A 213 -18.88 28.83 10.78
N TYR A 214 -18.82 28.85 9.46
CA TYR A 214 -19.80 28.16 8.62
C TYR A 214 -19.78 26.62 8.89
N VAL A 215 -18.61 25.98 9.01
CA VAL A 215 -18.48 24.57 9.36
C VAL A 215 -19.03 24.31 10.77
N PHE A 216 -18.67 25.15 11.76
CA PHE A 216 -19.14 24.98 13.14
C PHE A 216 -20.64 25.10 13.28
N GLN A 217 -21.30 25.88 12.42
CA GLN A 217 -22.73 26.04 12.40
C GLN A 217 -23.46 25.11 11.42
N TYR A 218 -22.71 24.30 10.64
CA TYR A 218 -23.32 23.41 9.67
C TYR A 218 -24.12 22.31 10.38
N PRO A 219 -25.37 22.00 9.96
CA PRO A 219 -26.19 20.98 10.61
C PRO A 219 -25.66 19.57 10.36
N LEU A 220 -25.94 18.67 11.28
CA LEU A 220 -25.72 17.25 11.08
C LEU A 220 -26.71 16.67 10.07
N GLN A 221 -26.33 15.60 9.40
CA GLN A 221 -27.16 14.79 8.53
C GLN A 221 -27.80 13.65 9.34
N ASP A 222 -27.02 13.06 10.26
CA ASP A 222 -27.38 11.90 11.06
C ASP A 222 -27.18 12.18 12.55
N GLU A 223 -27.79 11.42 13.44
CA GLU A 223 -27.58 11.50 14.87
C GLU A 223 -26.14 11.09 15.22
N PRO A 224 -25.45 11.78 16.14
CA PRO A 224 -24.09 11.43 16.56
C PRO A 224 -23.99 9.97 17.02
N GLY A 225 -23.06 9.22 16.45
CA GLY A 225 -22.80 7.81 16.75
C GLY A 225 -23.73 6.80 16.08
N SER A 226 -24.71 7.24 15.26
CA SER A 226 -25.66 6.34 14.60
C SER A 226 -25.15 5.75 13.28
N GLU A 227 -24.27 6.46 12.58
CA GLU A 227 -23.74 6.09 11.28
C GLU A 227 -22.26 6.40 11.19
N TYR A 228 -21.52 5.59 10.41
CA TYR A 228 -20.19 5.94 9.93
C TYR A 228 -20.34 6.74 8.63
N THR A 229 -19.83 7.95 8.62
CA THR A 229 -19.80 8.80 7.42
C THR A 229 -18.47 9.52 7.34
N TYR A 230 -17.56 9.04 6.48
CA TYR A 230 -16.29 9.72 6.24
C TYR A 230 -16.52 11.19 5.85
N SER A 231 -16.00 12.11 6.66
CA SER A 231 -16.32 13.54 6.53
C SER A 231 -15.10 14.44 6.73
N ASP A 232 -14.85 15.31 5.75
CA ASP A 232 -13.84 16.35 5.85
C ASP A 232 -14.17 17.39 6.93
N LEU A 233 -15.46 17.63 7.21
CA LEU A 233 -15.89 18.57 8.22
C LEU A 233 -15.43 18.19 9.62
N ASN A 234 -15.35 16.89 9.90
CA ASN A 234 -14.81 16.37 11.14
C ASN A 234 -13.36 16.82 11.34
N MET A 235 -12.53 16.63 10.33
CA MET A 235 -11.11 16.92 10.41
C MET A 235 -10.82 18.43 10.33
N ILE A 236 -11.63 19.21 9.60
CA ILE A 236 -11.58 20.68 9.63
C ILE A 236 -11.84 21.17 11.06
N THR A 237 -12.87 20.63 11.72
CA THR A 237 -13.20 20.95 13.11
C THR A 237 -12.09 20.54 14.07
N LEU A 238 -11.53 19.33 13.89
CA LEU A 238 -10.42 18.83 14.72
C LEU A 238 -9.16 19.70 14.55
N GLY A 239 -8.85 20.13 13.33
CA GLY A 239 -7.74 21.06 13.06
C GLY A 239 -7.91 22.38 13.80
N ALA A 240 -9.10 22.96 13.76
CA ALA A 240 -9.42 24.20 14.50
C ALA A 240 -9.37 23.98 16.03
N LEU A 241 -9.75 22.79 16.52
CA LEU A 241 -9.63 22.43 17.93
C LEU A 241 -8.16 22.42 18.37
N ILE A 242 -7.27 21.81 17.56
CA ILE A 242 -5.83 21.77 17.83
C ILE A 242 -5.27 23.20 17.92
N GLU A 243 -5.64 24.09 17.00
CA GLU A 243 -5.19 25.47 17.02
C GLU A 243 -5.62 26.20 18.30
N ARG A 244 -6.86 26.01 18.75
CA ARG A 244 -7.39 26.61 19.99
C ARG A 244 -6.70 26.08 21.24
N LEU A 245 -6.47 24.77 21.31
CA LEU A 245 -5.86 24.14 22.49
C LEU A 245 -4.36 24.39 22.60
N SER A 246 -3.67 24.45 21.47
CA SER A 246 -2.21 24.67 21.41
C SER A 246 -1.85 26.15 21.43
N GLY A 247 -2.72 27.03 20.94
CA GLY A 247 -2.43 28.45 20.68
C GLY A 247 -1.47 28.67 19.50
N MET A 248 -1.29 27.66 18.64
CA MET A 248 -0.41 27.67 17.45
C MET A 248 -1.23 27.36 16.21
N GLY A 249 -0.76 27.76 15.02
CA GLY A 249 -1.30 27.26 13.77
C GLY A 249 -1.13 25.73 13.66
N LEU A 250 -2.05 25.06 12.97
CA LEU A 250 -1.98 23.59 12.80
C LEU A 250 -0.67 23.17 12.13
N ASP A 251 -0.23 23.90 11.11
CA ASP A 251 1.03 23.67 10.40
C ASP A 251 2.25 23.84 11.31
N GLU A 252 2.27 24.87 12.15
CA GLU A 252 3.33 25.10 13.12
C GLU A 252 3.36 23.97 14.18
N PHE A 253 2.19 23.55 14.67
CA PHE A 253 2.08 22.51 15.68
C PHE A 253 2.52 21.15 15.12
N VAL A 254 2.03 20.76 13.94
CA VAL A 254 2.46 19.52 13.26
C VAL A 254 3.97 19.53 12.99
N LYS A 255 4.51 20.66 12.52
CA LYS A 255 5.95 20.79 12.29
C LYS A 255 6.74 20.56 13.57
N LYS A 256 6.40 21.28 14.63
CA LYS A 256 7.15 21.27 15.90
C LYS A 256 7.06 19.93 16.63
N GLU A 257 5.87 19.32 16.67
CA GLU A 257 5.60 18.17 17.52
C GLU A 257 5.76 16.82 16.79
N ILE A 258 5.77 16.82 15.42
CA ILE A 258 5.79 15.60 14.63
C ILE A 258 6.93 15.62 13.60
N THR A 259 6.88 16.52 12.60
CA THR A 259 7.76 16.37 11.44
C THR A 259 9.21 16.75 11.74
N GLU A 260 9.47 17.79 12.49
CA GLU A 260 10.82 18.19 12.90
C GLU A 260 11.50 17.16 13.81
N PRO A 261 10.84 16.64 14.88
CA PRO A 261 11.41 15.57 15.70
C PRO A 261 11.69 14.26 14.94
N LEU A 262 10.90 13.94 13.91
CA LEU A 262 11.10 12.77 13.04
C LEU A 262 12.16 13.02 11.94
N GLY A 263 12.66 14.25 11.77
CA GLY A 263 13.56 14.61 10.67
C GLY A 263 12.90 14.48 9.30
N MET A 264 11.63 14.89 9.20
CA MET A 264 10.84 14.88 7.96
C MET A 264 10.94 16.26 7.27
N ASP A 265 12.10 16.55 6.72
CA ASP A 265 12.46 17.89 6.23
C ASP A 265 11.69 18.31 4.97
N ASP A 266 11.18 17.35 4.21
CA ASP A 266 10.36 17.57 3.01
C ASP A 266 8.84 17.41 3.27
N THR A 267 8.43 17.40 4.56
CA THR A 267 7.02 17.29 4.95
C THR A 267 6.52 18.60 5.55
N MET A 268 5.53 19.21 4.89
CA MET A 268 5.06 20.55 5.26
C MET A 268 3.69 20.88 4.69
N TYR A 269 3.03 21.87 5.29
CA TYR A 269 1.97 22.62 4.64
C TYR A 269 2.56 23.76 3.81
N ASN A 270 1.86 24.19 2.77
CA ASN A 270 2.23 25.34 1.94
C ASN A 270 3.71 25.34 1.54
N PRO A 271 4.18 24.39 0.73
CA PRO A 271 5.59 24.30 0.35
C PRO A 271 6.07 25.62 -0.30
N PRO A 272 7.28 26.09 0.04
CA PRO A 272 7.82 27.32 -0.51
C PRO A 272 8.09 27.18 -2.01
N ALA A 273 7.94 28.28 -2.75
CA ALA A 273 8.06 28.31 -4.22
C ALA A 273 9.38 27.73 -4.77
N ARG A 274 10.48 27.77 -3.98
CA ARG A 274 11.77 27.17 -4.37
C ARG A 274 11.73 25.65 -4.54
N LEU A 275 10.72 24.98 -3.96
CA LEU A 275 10.55 23.53 -4.07
C LEU A 275 9.64 23.12 -5.24
N LYS A 276 9.08 24.08 -5.99
CA LYS A 276 8.04 23.82 -6.99
C LYS A 276 8.44 22.73 -7.98
N ASP A 277 9.67 22.75 -8.48
CA ASP A 277 10.15 21.78 -9.47
C ASP A 277 10.34 20.35 -8.90
N ARG A 278 10.34 20.23 -7.56
CA ARG A 278 10.32 18.93 -6.88
C ARG A 278 8.90 18.46 -6.52
N ILE A 279 7.88 19.24 -6.81
CA ILE A 279 6.50 18.91 -6.43
C ILE A 279 5.77 18.34 -7.64
N ALA A 280 5.07 17.23 -7.45
CA ALA A 280 4.19 16.68 -8.47
C ALA A 280 3.00 17.61 -8.70
N ALA A 281 2.72 17.95 -9.97
CA ALA A 281 1.52 18.70 -10.32
C ALA A 281 0.27 17.85 -10.06
N THR A 282 -0.81 18.52 -9.70
CA THR A 282 -2.12 17.91 -9.51
C THR A 282 -3.06 18.35 -10.64
N GLU A 283 -4.23 18.82 -10.36
CA GLU A 283 -5.31 19.00 -11.31
C GLU A 283 -5.31 20.39 -11.96
N TYR A 284 -5.76 20.46 -13.19
CA TYR A 284 -6.14 21.73 -13.80
C TYR A 284 -7.55 22.12 -13.35
N GLN A 285 -7.67 23.22 -12.59
CA GLN A 285 -8.91 23.64 -11.92
C GLN A 285 -9.39 25.02 -12.41
N PRO A 286 -10.02 25.12 -13.58
CA PRO A 286 -10.53 26.39 -14.10
C PRO A 286 -11.66 26.98 -13.23
N TRP A 287 -12.46 26.16 -12.55
CA TRP A 287 -13.57 26.59 -11.70
C TRP A 287 -13.13 27.33 -10.43
N THR A 288 -11.87 27.18 -10.01
CA THR A 288 -11.27 27.96 -8.92
C THR A 288 -10.41 29.12 -9.44
N ASN A 289 -10.28 29.29 -10.76
CA ASN A 289 -9.37 30.22 -11.44
C ASN A 289 -7.89 29.99 -11.14
N ARG A 290 -7.48 28.80 -10.63
CA ARG A 290 -6.09 28.46 -10.35
C ARG A 290 -5.34 27.93 -11.56
N GLY A 291 -6.03 27.46 -12.61
CA GLY A 291 -5.41 26.73 -13.71
C GLY A 291 -4.80 25.43 -13.23
N LEU A 292 -3.56 25.14 -13.65
CA LEU A 292 -2.83 23.97 -13.16
C LEU A 292 -2.39 24.17 -11.72
N VAL A 293 -2.95 23.39 -10.81
CA VAL A 293 -2.60 23.37 -9.39
C VAL A 293 -1.28 22.63 -9.22
N TRP A 294 -0.23 23.38 -8.87
CA TRP A 294 1.11 22.88 -8.75
C TRP A 294 1.91 23.67 -7.72
N GLY A 295 2.30 23.01 -6.64
CA GLY A 295 3.01 23.62 -5.51
C GLY A 295 2.08 24.30 -4.50
N GLU A 296 0.78 24.07 -4.61
CA GLU A 296 -0.25 24.44 -3.66
C GLU A 296 -1.26 23.31 -3.48
N VAL A 297 -2.02 23.31 -2.39
CA VAL A 297 -2.94 22.23 -2.06
C VAL A 297 -4.00 22.03 -3.14
N HIS A 298 -4.22 20.77 -3.53
CA HIS A 298 -5.24 20.37 -4.51
C HIS A 298 -6.65 20.62 -4.01
N ASP A 299 -6.95 20.22 -2.77
CA ASP A 299 -8.27 20.34 -2.18
C ASP A 299 -8.76 21.79 -2.12
N GLU A 300 -9.92 22.05 -2.73
CA GLU A 300 -10.47 23.39 -2.87
C GLU A 300 -10.88 24.00 -1.52
N SER A 301 -11.38 23.17 -0.60
CA SER A 301 -11.78 23.60 0.73
C SER A 301 -10.57 23.94 1.60
N ALA A 302 -9.53 23.12 1.58
CA ALA A 302 -8.26 23.39 2.26
C ALA A 302 -7.59 24.66 1.68
N TRP A 303 -7.60 24.80 0.35
CA TRP A 303 -7.11 26.03 -0.31
C TRP A 303 -7.86 27.27 0.18
N SER A 304 -9.19 27.21 0.29
CA SER A 304 -10.00 28.31 0.79
C SER A 304 -9.75 28.64 2.26
N LEU A 305 -9.17 27.69 3.01
CA LEU A 305 -8.71 27.85 4.40
C LEU A 305 -7.24 28.28 4.50
N GLY A 306 -6.62 28.72 3.39
CA GLY A 306 -5.24 29.18 3.37
C GLY A 306 -4.20 28.07 3.21
N GLY A 307 -4.60 26.90 2.75
CA GLY A 307 -3.72 25.73 2.53
C GLY A 307 -3.39 24.93 3.79
N VAL A 308 -3.95 25.33 4.95
CA VAL A 308 -3.73 24.66 6.23
C VAL A 308 -5.08 24.24 6.81
N ALA A 309 -5.39 22.95 6.70
CA ALA A 309 -6.64 22.41 7.19
C ALA A 309 -6.44 20.97 7.73
N GLY A 310 -7.31 20.56 8.67
CA GLY A 310 -7.16 19.24 9.30
C GLY A 310 -7.44 18.06 8.37
N HIS A 311 -8.14 18.28 7.26
CA HIS A 311 -8.52 17.22 6.32
C HIS A 311 -7.57 17.03 5.14
N ALA A 312 -6.77 18.06 4.79
CA ALA A 312 -5.86 18.08 3.65
C ALA A 312 -4.83 19.22 3.78
N GLY A 313 -3.77 19.21 2.96
CA GLY A 313 -2.78 20.27 2.85
C GLY A 313 -1.36 19.87 3.21
N VAL A 314 -1.12 18.67 3.73
CA VAL A 314 0.24 18.16 3.97
C VAL A 314 0.85 17.69 2.66
N PHE A 315 2.06 18.14 2.39
CA PHE A 315 2.93 17.66 1.32
C PHE A 315 4.05 16.83 1.92
N SER A 316 4.48 15.76 1.24
CA SER A 316 5.58 14.91 1.70
C SER A 316 6.22 14.13 0.56
N THR A 317 7.40 13.58 0.82
CA THR A 317 8.04 12.51 0.03
C THR A 317 7.67 11.14 0.59
N ALA A 318 7.88 10.08 -0.20
CA ALA A 318 7.66 8.71 0.25
C ALA A 318 8.59 8.35 1.44
N SER A 319 9.84 8.76 1.38
CA SER A 319 10.86 8.52 2.41
C SER A 319 10.51 9.18 3.76
N ASP A 320 10.02 10.43 3.74
CA ASP A 320 9.57 11.11 4.96
C ASP A 320 8.30 10.47 5.52
N LEU A 321 7.32 10.20 4.67
CA LEU A 321 6.09 9.53 5.08
C LEU A 321 6.36 8.15 5.68
N ALA A 322 7.40 7.46 5.21
CA ALA A 322 7.84 6.18 5.76
C ALA A 322 8.40 6.30 7.18
N LYS A 323 9.07 7.42 7.55
CA LYS A 323 9.52 7.67 8.93
C LYS A 323 8.32 7.79 9.86
N PHE A 324 7.28 8.50 9.42
CA PHE A 324 6.01 8.61 10.14
C PHE A 324 5.35 7.23 10.32
N ALA A 325 5.26 6.43 9.26
CA ALA A 325 4.75 5.06 9.31
C ALA A 325 5.56 4.15 10.26
N HIS A 326 6.88 4.24 10.19
CA HIS A 326 7.78 3.43 11.02
C HIS A 326 7.64 3.74 12.51
N MET A 327 7.35 4.99 12.86
CA MET A 327 7.06 5.39 14.23
C MET A 327 5.86 4.61 14.81
N PHE A 328 4.82 4.31 14.00
CA PHE A 328 3.70 3.47 14.43
C PHE A 328 4.12 2.01 14.63
N LEU A 329 5.00 1.46 13.79
CA LEU A 329 5.56 0.11 13.97
C LEU A 329 6.46 -0.01 15.22
N MET A 330 7.00 1.10 15.71
CA MET A 330 7.92 1.19 16.83
C MET A 330 7.27 1.78 18.09
N ASP A 331 5.97 1.56 18.30
CA ASP A 331 5.23 1.97 19.49
C ASP A 331 5.42 3.46 19.84
N GLY A 332 5.31 4.32 18.83
CA GLY A 332 5.40 5.77 18.97
C GLY A 332 6.82 6.35 18.96
N LYS A 333 7.83 5.55 18.56
CA LYS A 333 9.23 5.98 18.49
C LYS A 333 9.80 5.89 17.08
N TYR A 334 10.75 6.78 16.79
CA TYR A 334 11.67 6.64 15.67
C TYR A 334 13.09 6.82 16.16
N GLY A 335 13.88 5.74 16.17
CA GLY A 335 15.19 5.76 16.80
C GLY A 335 15.12 6.13 18.29
N GLY A 336 15.84 7.18 18.67
CA GLY A 336 15.85 7.70 20.04
C GLY A 336 14.72 8.68 20.36
N THR A 337 13.89 9.08 19.38
CA THR A 337 12.87 10.12 19.52
C THR A 337 11.49 9.49 19.74
N ARG A 338 10.81 9.86 20.82
CA ARG A 338 9.42 9.49 21.08
C ARG A 338 8.49 10.61 20.63
N ILE A 339 7.52 10.25 19.82
CA ILE A 339 6.44 11.16 19.38
C ILE A 339 5.20 10.96 20.26
N LEU A 340 4.74 9.71 20.42
CA LEU A 340 3.60 9.34 21.23
C LEU A 340 3.96 8.20 22.20
N GLU A 341 3.23 8.08 23.30
CA GLU A 341 3.35 6.92 24.16
C GLU A 341 2.71 5.70 23.52
N GLN A 342 3.14 4.51 23.94
CA GLN A 342 2.65 3.24 23.39
C GLN A 342 1.13 3.09 23.54
N GLU A 343 0.60 3.47 24.69
CA GLU A 343 -0.83 3.42 24.98
C GLU A 343 -1.63 4.32 24.02
N THR A 344 -1.06 5.45 23.65
CA THR A 344 -1.67 6.38 22.67
C THR A 344 -1.66 5.80 21.26
N ILE A 345 -0.58 5.10 20.87
CA ILE A 345 -0.53 4.37 19.61
C ILE A 345 -1.64 3.31 19.57
N GLN A 346 -1.85 2.56 20.65
CA GLN A 346 -2.92 1.56 20.73
C GLN A 346 -4.30 2.21 20.51
N LEU A 347 -4.58 3.35 21.15
CA LEU A 347 -5.84 4.09 20.94
C LEU A 347 -6.04 4.54 19.48
N LEU A 348 -4.95 4.93 18.78
CA LEU A 348 -5.00 5.35 17.38
C LEU A 348 -5.26 4.17 16.43
N THR A 349 -4.83 2.97 16.80
CA THR A 349 -4.76 1.80 15.91
C THR A 349 -5.74 0.68 16.26
N GLU A 350 -6.47 0.82 17.35
CA GLU A 350 -7.55 -0.08 17.77
C GLU A 350 -8.85 0.29 17.04
N ASN A 351 -9.65 -0.71 16.64
CA ASN A 351 -10.97 -0.44 16.05
C ASN A 351 -11.90 0.19 17.09
N ARG A 352 -12.26 1.44 16.87
CA ARG A 352 -13.10 2.26 17.77
C ARG A 352 -14.60 2.21 17.42
N ILE A 353 -14.94 1.61 16.28
CA ILE A 353 -16.30 1.56 15.74
C ILE A 353 -16.73 0.15 15.32
N PRO A 354 -16.52 -0.89 16.16
CA PRO A 354 -16.84 -2.28 15.81
C PRO A 354 -18.34 -2.54 15.53
N GLN A 355 -19.21 -1.59 15.83
CA GLN A 355 -20.63 -1.64 15.52
C GLN A 355 -20.93 -1.36 14.02
N PHE A 356 -19.95 -0.92 13.24
CA PHE A 356 -20.06 -0.69 11.79
C PHE A 356 -19.12 -1.66 11.06
N PRO A 357 -19.51 -2.94 10.88
CA PRO A 357 -18.66 -3.95 10.23
C PRO A 357 -18.30 -3.56 8.80
N GLY A 358 -17.02 -3.67 8.45
CA GLY A 358 -16.48 -3.30 7.14
C GLY A 358 -15.97 -1.85 7.04
N ASP A 359 -16.32 -1.00 8.00
CA ASP A 359 -15.83 0.37 8.12
C ASP A 359 -14.82 0.51 9.28
N ASP A 360 -14.08 -0.56 9.58
CA ASP A 360 -13.15 -0.62 10.69
C ASP A 360 -12.20 0.58 10.71
N HIS A 361 -12.20 1.31 11.84
CA HIS A 361 -11.53 2.59 11.95
C HIS A 361 -10.96 2.84 13.36
N GLY A 362 -9.71 3.28 13.40
CA GLY A 362 -9.09 3.80 14.61
C GLY A 362 -9.33 5.31 14.76
N LEU A 363 -8.48 5.99 15.54
CA LEU A 363 -8.55 7.45 15.62
C LEU A 363 -7.82 8.07 14.42
N GLY A 364 -8.50 8.08 13.25
CA GLY A 364 -8.00 8.61 11.98
C GLY A 364 -7.44 7.56 11.02
N TRP A 365 -6.97 6.41 11.49
CA TRP A 365 -6.53 5.32 10.63
C TRP A 365 -7.70 4.47 10.15
N GLU A 366 -7.77 4.21 8.83
CA GLU A 366 -8.59 3.14 8.28
C GLU A 366 -7.92 1.80 8.59
N LEU A 367 -8.71 0.80 9.03
CA LEU A 367 -8.20 -0.52 9.43
C LEU A 367 -8.74 -1.61 8.52
N GLN A 368 -7.91 -2.60 8.18
CA GLN A 368 -8.32 -3.80 7.47
C GLN A 368 -9.08 -3.54 6.15
N GLN A 369 -8.75 -2.47 5.42
CA GLN A 369 -9.46 -2.07 4.21
C GLN A 369 -8.95 -2.81 2.98
N GLY A 370 -9.54 -3.97 2.67
CA GLY A 370 -9.15 -4.82 1.52
C GLY A 370 -9.14 -4.10 0.18
N TRP A 371 -10.05 -3.12 -0.01
CA TRP A 371 -10.21 -2.42 -1.29
C TRP A 371 -8.97 -1.65 -1.78
N PHE A 372 -7.97 -1.37 -0.92
CA PHE A 372 -6.67 -0.80 -1.30
C PHE A 372 -5.47 -1.50 -0.65
N MET A 373 -5.66 -2.20 0.48
CA MET A 373 -4.60 -2.94 1.18
C MET A 373 -4.42 -4.37 0.64
N ASP A 374 -5.47 -4.93 0.00
CA ASP A 374 -5.51 -6.29 -0.57
C ASP A 374 -4.85 -7.32 0.37
N ALA A 375 -3.85 -8.05 -0.12
CA ALA A 375 -3.16 -9.11 0.60
C ALA A 375 -2.38 -8.65 1.86
N LEU A 376 -2.16 -7.35 2.07
CA LEU A 376 -1.64 -6.79 3.32
C LEU A 376 -2.74 -6.57 4.37
N SER A 377 -4.02 -6.69 4.00
CA SER A 377 -5.15 -6.46 4.90
C SER A 377 -5.23 -7.54 5.97
N GLU A 378 -5.05 -7.13 7.21
CA GLU A 378 -5.18 -7.92 8.42
C GLU A 378 -5.84 -7.05 9.50
N SER A 379 -6.37 -7.68 10.56
CA SER A 379 -7.05 -6.96 11.66
C SER A 379 -6.21 -5.84 12.31
N THR A 380 -4.88 -5.94 12.20
CA THR A 380 -3.93 -4.94 12.71
C THR A 380 -3.40 -3.98 11.64
N THR A 381 -3.74 -4.18 10.37
CA THR A 381 -3.21 -3.37 9.27
C THR A 381 -3.89 -2.02 9.24
N LEU A 382 -3.05 -0.98 9.23
CA LEU A 382 -3.42 0.42 9.19
C LEU A 382 -3.22 0.97 7.79
N GLY A 383 -4.04 1.89 7.36
CA GLY A 383 -3.79 2.60 6.12
C GLY A 383 -4.63 3.84 5.96
N HIS A 384 -4.37 4.55 4.89
CA HIS A 384 -5.18 5.66 4.41
C HIS A 384 -4.88 5.94 2.94
N THR A 385 -5.83 6.53 2.24
CA THR A 385 -5.64 6.97 0.87
C THR A 385 -5.80 8.47 0.74
N GLY A 386 -5.24 9.05 -0.34
CA GLY A 386 -5.42 10.42 -0.72
C GLY A 386 -6.09 10.56 -2.09
N TYR A 387 -6.95 11.57 -2.23
CA TYR A 387 -7.68 11.84 -3.47
C TYR A 387 -6.76 12.07 -4.67
N THR A 388 -5.59 12.65 -4.44
CA THR A 388 -4.55 12.89 -5.44
C THR A 388 -3.93 11.62 -6.01
N GLY A 389 -4.19 10.46 -5.39
CA GLY A 389 -3.73 9.13 -5.82
C GLY A 389 -2.76 8.47 -4.84
N THR A 390 -2.48 9.10 -3.72
CA THR A 390 -1.57 8.61 -2.69
C THR A 390 -2.18 7.49 -1.85
N SER A 391 -1.35 6.60 -1.31
CA SER A 391 -1.74 5.60 -0.32
C SER A 391 -0.59 5.22 0.60
N ILE A 392 -0.92 4.88 1.83
CA ILE A 392 -0.04 4.35 2.85
C ILE A 392 -0.67 3.12 3.47
N VAL A 393 0.09 2.03 3.59
CA VAL A 393 -0.29 0.80 4.29
C VAL A 393 0.82 0.46 5.27
N VAL A 394 0.45 0.19 6.51
CA VAL A 394 1.35 -0.18 7.60
C VAL A 394 0.82 -1.47 8.21
N SER A 395 1.59 -2.55 8.12
CA SER A 395 1.25 -3.85 8.69
C SER A 395 2.12 -4.14 9.92
N PRO A 396 1.60 -3.98 11.14
CA PRO A 396 2.33 -4.31 12.37
C PRO A 396 2.69 -5.78 12.46
N THR A 397 1.78 -6.70 12.11
CA THR A 397 2.02 -8.15 12.12
C THR A 397 3.21 -8.53 11.25
N ASN A 398 3.31 -7.95 10.05
CA ASN A 398 4.40 -8.22 9.11
C ASN A 398 5.58 -7.26 9.25
N GLN A 399 5.52 -6.27 10.12
CA GLN A 399 6.54 -5.21 10.27
C GLN A 399 6.86 -4.52 8.93
N THR A 400 5.80 -4.25 8.13
CA THR A 400 5.93 -3.82 6.73
C THR A 400 5.26 -2.47 6.50
N ILE A 401 5.90 -1.64 5.68
CA ILE A 401 5.39 -0.36 5.18
C ILE A 401 5.34 -0.45 3.67
N ALA A 402 4.18 -0.11 3.09
CA ALA A 402 3.98 0.01 1.65
C ALA A 402 3.34 1.37 1.33
N ILE A 403 4.07 2.23 0.63
CA ILE A 403 3.63 3.57 0.26
C ILE A 403 3.66 3.68 -1.26
N LEU A 404 2.53 4.12 -1.83
CA LEU A 404 2.43 4.44 -3.25
C LEU A 404 1.94 5.89 -3.38
N LEU A 405 2.83 6.78 -3.78
CA LEU A 405 2.50 8.18 -4.04
C LEU A 405 2.33 8.38 -5.55
N THR A 406 1.17 8.86 -5.97
CA THR A 406 0.88 9.15 -7.39
C THR A 406 0.26 10.52 -7.55
N ASN A 407 0.34 11.07 -8.75
CA ASN A 407 -0.36 12.29 -9.13
C ASN A 407 -1.54 11.98 -10.09
N ARG A 408 -2.36 10.97 -9.76
CA ARG A 408 -3.42 10.48 -10.66
C ARG A 408 -4.42 11.57 -11.12
N VAL A 409 -4.63 12.62 -10.33
CA VAL A 409 -5.50 13.74 -10.69
C VAL A 409 -4.86 14.72 -11.68
N HIS A 410 -3.60 14.52 -12.07
CA HIS A 410 -2.92 15.34 -13.08
C HIS A 410 -3.19 14.80 -14.49
N PRO A 411 -3.77 15.58 -15.40
CA PRO A 411 -4.26 16.95 -15.18
C PRO A 411 -5.74 17.03 -14.78
N SER A 412 -6.44 15.90 -14.65
CA SER A 412 -7.87 15.85 -14.39
C SER A 412 -8.26 14.74 -13.41
N ARG A 413 -9.23 15.02 -12.52
CA ARG A 413 -9.87 14.02 -11.65
C ARG A 413 -10.77 13.03 -12.42
N ASN A 414 -11.16 13.39 -13.65
CA ASN A 414 -12.05 12.59 -14.49
C ASN A 414 -11.28 11.51 -15.26
N THR A 415 -10.54 10.67 -14.54
CA THR A 415 -9.75 9.55 -15.07
C THR A 415 -10.17 8.25 -14.37
N VAL A 416 -9.60 7.12 -14.83
CA VAL A 416 -9.85 5.82 -14.20
C VAL A 416 -9.36 5.76 -12.76
N SER A 417 -9.97 4.90 -11.97
CA SER A 417 -9.61 4.72 -10.55
C SER A 417 -8.21 4.12 -10.40
N THR A 418 -7.47 4.60 -9.39
CA THR A 418 -6.19 3.99 -8.97
C THR A 418 -6.36 2.82 -8.00
N SER A 419 -7.58 2.51 -7.55
CA SER A 419 -7.80 1.44 -6.57
C SER A 419 -7.28 0.08 -7.03
N PRO A 420 -7.45 -0.35 -8.31
CA PRO A 420 -6.83 -1.59 -8.79
C PRO A 420 -5.30 -1.57 -8.68
N THR A 421 -4.65 -0.47 -9.07
CA THR A 421 -3.19 -0.32 -8.97
C THR A 421 -2.71 -0.37 -7.53
N ARG A 422 -3.43 0.27 -6.59
CA ARG A 422 -3.12 0.21 -5.14
C ARG A 422 -3.20 -1.22 -4.62
N ARG A 423 -4.28 -1.95 -4.97
CA ARG A 423 -4.44 -3.37 -4.58
C ARG A 423 -3.30 -4.22 -5.12
N GLU A 424 -3.01 -4.10 -6.41
CA GLU A 424 -1.97 -4.90 -7.05
C GLU A 424 -0.58 -4.59 -6.48
N PHE A 425 -0.27 -3.32 -6.22
CA PHE A 425 0.95 -2.93 -5.51
C PHE A 425 1.03 -3.57 -4.13
N ALA A 426 -0.01 -3.45 -3.30
CA ALA A 426 -0.06 -4.03 -1.96
C ALA A 426 0.04 -5.57 -2.00
N ARG A 427 -0.61 -6.21 -2.98
CA ARG A 427 -0.51 -7.66 -3.24
C ARG A 427 0.91 -8.10 -3.53
N LYS A 428 1.64 -7.40 -4.40
CA LYS A 428 3.04 -7.73 -4.70
C LYS A 428 3.95 -7.55 -3.49
N VAL A 429 3.69 -6.56 -2.64
CA VAL A 429 4.41 -6.39 -1.37
C VAL A 429 4.10 -7.55 -0.42
N ALA A 430 2.84 -7.95 -0.28
CA ALA A 430 2.46 -9.09 0.56
C ALA A 430 3.03 -10.41 0.02
N ASP A 431 3.00 -10.62 -1.29
CA ASP A 431 3.55 -11.81 -1.94
C ASP A 431 5.07 -11.94 -1.78
N ALA A 432 5.76 -10.83 -1.58
CA ALA A 432 7.18 -10.84 -1.24
C ALA A 432 7.46 -11.28 0.21
N ILE A 433 6.46 -11.28 1.09
CA ILE A 433 6.56 -11.79 2.47
C ILE A 433 6.23 -13.28 2.42
N PRO A 434 7.18 -14.19 2.70
CA PRO A 434 6.92 -15.62 2.65
C PRO A 434 5.80 -16.05 3.60
N VAL A 435 4.98 -16.99 3.17
CA VAL A 435 4.13 -17.77 4.07
C VAL A 435 5.06 -18.76 4.79
N GLU A 436 5.05 -18.73 6.13
CA GLU A 436 5.91 -19.60 6.91
C GLU A 436 5.46 -21.05 6.75
N MET A 437 6.35 -21.91 6.26
CA MET A 437 6.09 -23.32 6.07
C MET A 437 6.86 -24.13 7.11
N ASP A 438 6.20 -25.05 7.79
CA ASP A 438 6.82 -25.92 8.80
C ASP A 438 7.89 -26.87 8.20
N LYS A 439 7.78 -27.16 6.90
CA LYS A 439 8.69 -28.06 6.18
C LYS A 439 9.47 -27.29 5.11
N LYS A 440 10.75 -27.60 4.97
CA LYS A 440 11.55 -27.12 3.84
C LYS A 440 11.10 -27.84 2.57
N GLY A 441 10.22 -27.24 1.81
CA GLY A 441 9.66 -27.80 0.59
C GLY A 441 9.07 -26.73 -0.31
N GLU A 442 8.39 -27.21 -1.34
CA GLU A 442 7.55 -26.41 -2.21
C GLU A 442 6.12 -26.84 -2.00
N ALA A 443 5.20 -25.90 -1.91
CA ALA A 443 3.77 -26.14 -1.85
C ALA A 443 3.11 -25.67 -3.15
N TRP A 444 2.01 -26.29 -3.50
CA TRP A 444 1.15 -25.84 -4.57
C TRP A 444 0.46 -24.53 -4.17
N PHE A 445 0.60 -23.52 -4.99
CA PHE A 445 -0.02 -22.21 -4.83
C PHE A 445 -1.03 -21.95 -5.94
N ALA A 446 -2.25 -21.60 -5.57
CA ALA A 446 -3.39 -21.46 -6.48
C ALA A 446 -3.33 -20.23 -7.40
N GLY A 447 -2.41 -19.30 -7.15
CA GLY A 447 -2.31 -18.06 -7.93
C GLY A 447 -3.13 -16.90 -7.35
N TYR A 448 -3.19 -15.83 -8.12
CA TYR A 448 -3.99 -14.63 -7.90
C TYR A 448 -4.72 -14.27 -9.18
N GLY A 449 -5.72 -13.46 -9.08
CA GLY A 449 -6.43 -12.86 -10.19
C GLY A 449 -7.88 -12.59 -9.82
N SER A 450 -8.53 -11.69 -10.56
CA SER A 450 -9.95 -11.42 -10.41
C SER A 450 -10.75 -12.21 -11.43
N ASN A 451 -11.81 -12.86 -10.99
CA ASN A 451 -12.65 -13.75 -11.80
C ASN A 451 -11.89 -14.97 -12.37
N GLU A 452 -10.95 -15.51 -11.58
CA GLU A 452 -10.18 -16.68 -11.96
C GLU A 452 -10.86 -17.98 -11.48
N THR A 453 -10.55 -19.07 -12.17
CA THR A 453 -10.89 -20.43 -11.76
C THR A 453 -9.70 -21.32 -12.03
N ASN A 454 -8.87 -21.53 -11.02
CA ASN A 454 -7.62 -22.25 -11.12
C ASN A 454 -7.76 -23.66 -10.57
N GLN A 455 -7.27 -24.68 -11.29
CA GLN A 455 -7.49 -26.08 -10.96
C GLN A 455 -6.19 -26.89 -10.86
N LEU A 456 -6.11 -27.74 -9.84
CA LEU A 456 -5.07 -28.72 -9.62
C LEU A 456 -5.72 -30.09 -9.58
N ILE A 457 -5.40 -30.99 -10.53
CA ILE A 457 -6.13 -32.22 -10.77
C ILE A 457 -5.21 -33.44 -10.64
N ALA A 458 -5.70 -34.51 -9.99
CA ALA A 458 -5.06 -35.82 -9.97
C ALA A 458 -6.02 -36.95 -10.39
N GLU A 459 -5.50 -37.95 -11.11
CA GLU A 459 -6.20 -39.21 -11.37
C GLU A 459 -6.08 -40.13 -10.16
N LEU A 460 -7.13 -40.85 -9.86
CA LEU A 460 -7.24 -41.78 -8.76
C LEU A 460 -7.44 -43.22 -9.26
N ASN A 461 -6.92 -44.19 -8.50
CA ASN A 461 -7.20 -45.59 -8.72
C ASN A 461 -7.65 -46.22 -7.40
N LEU A 462 -8.94 -46.11 -7.10
CA LEU A 462 -9.56 -46.59 -5.87
C LEU A 462 -10.23 -47.93 -6.08
N GLU A 463 -10.04 -48.85 -5.14
CA GLU A 463 -10.76 -50.16 -5.06
C GLU A 463 -11.77 -50.14 -3.93
N GLU A 464 -11.63 -49.25 -2.97
CA GLU A 464 -12.49 -49.07 -1.80
C GLU A 464 -12.53 -47.59 -1.38
N LYS A 465 -13.43 -47.28 -0.46
CA LYS A 465 -13.49 -45.94 0.17
C LYS A 465 -12.15 -45.59 0.76
N SER A 466 -11.64 -44.38 0.46
CA SER A 466 -10.27 -43.96 0.73
C SER A 466 -10.26 -42.57 1.37
N THR A 467 -9.23 -42.32 2.18
CA THR A 467 -9.04 -41.02 2.83
C THR A 467 -7.98 -40.22 2.07
N LEU A 468 -8.38 -39.04 1.56
CA LEU A 468 -7.50 -38.00 1.10
C LEU A 468 -7.09 -37.13 2.29
N SER A 469 -5.80 -36.91 2.51
CA SER A 469 -5.26 -35.98 3.50
C SER A 469 -4.32 -34.99 2.82
N PHE A 470 -4.33 -33.75 3.27
CA PHE A 470 -3.45 -32.70 2.76
C PHE A 470 -3.20 -31.65 3.82
N GLU A 471 -2.03 -30.99 3.76
CA GLU A 471 -1.75 -29.77 4.50
C GLU A 471 -2.22 -28.57 3.69
N THR A 472 -2.80 -27.57 4.34
CA THR A 472 -3.32 -26.38 3.66
C THR A 472 -3.14 -25.13 4.48
N TRP A 473 -2.92 -24.02 3.78
CA TRP A 473 -2.95 -22.68 4.31
C TRP A 473 -3.66 -21.77 3.32
N TYR A 474 -4.58 -20.96 3.80
CA TYR A 474 -5.29 -20.02 2.95
C TYR A 474 -5.60 -18.73 3.69
N LYS A 475 -5.58 -17.64 2.92
CA LYS A 475 -6.11 -16.34 3.27
C LYS A 475 -6.71 -15.76 2.00
N ILE A 476 -8.02 -15.92 1.86
CA ILE A 476 -8.82 -15.55 0.70
C ILE A 476 -10.00 -14.69 1.15
N GLU A 477 -10.68 -14.00 0.24
CA GLU A 477 -11.77 -13.10 0.62
C GLU A 477 -12.96 -13.90 1.19
N ASP A 478 -13.30 -13.63 2.45
CA ASP A 478 -14.31 -14.38 3.18
C ASP A 478 -15.70 -14.25 2.53
N GLY A 479 -16.29 -15.40 2.17
CA GLY A 479 -17.61 -15.50 1.54
C GLY A 479 -17.69 -15.08 0.07
N TYR A 480 -16.57 -14.62 -0.54
CA TYR A 480 -16.49 -14.24 -1.96
C TYR A 480 -15.54 -15.15 -2.73
N ASP A 481 -14.33 -15.37 -2.24
CA ASP A 481 -13.39 -16.33 -2.81
C ASP A 481 -13.56 -17.70 -2.15
N THR A 482 -13.38 -18.78 -2.94
CA THR A 482 -13.52 -20.16 -2.42
C THR A 482 -12.41 -21.07 -2.90
N GLY A 483 -11.93 -21.92 -1.98
CA GLY A 483 -11.12 -23.08 -2.28
C GLY A 483 -11.93 -24.36 -2.09
N THR A 484 -12.12 -25.16 -3.14
CA THR A 484 -12.99 -26.34 -3.10
C THR A 484 -12.20 -27.59 -3.45
N VAL A 485 -12.35 -28.66 -2.65
CA VAL A 485 -11.88 -30.01 -3.01
C VAL A 485 -13.06 -30.80 -3.52
N GLU A 486 -12.93 -31.34 -4.72
CA GLU A 486 -14.00 -32.04 -5.41
C GLU A 486 -13.50 -33.38 -5.95
N TYR A 487 -14.40 -34.36 -6.10
CA TYR A 487 -14.10 -35.62 -6.76
C TYR A 487 -15.06 -35.91 -7.92
N SER A 488 -14.61 -36.74 -8.85
CA SER A 488 -15.40 -37.15 -10.00
C SER A 488 -15.13 -38.62 -10.36
N ASN A 489 -16.12 -39.29 -10.93
CA ASN A 489 -16.01 -40.64 -11.48
C ASN A 489 -15.83 -40.68 -13.01
N ASP A 490 -16.01 -39.58 -13.71
CA ASP A 490 -15.90 -39.49 -15.18
C ASP A 490 -15.02 -38.31 -15.67
N GLY A 491 -14.69 -37.37 -14.79
CA GLY A 491 -13.92 -36.14 -15.11
C GLY A 491 -14.80 -35.01 -15.64
N GLU A 492 -16.12 -35.22 -15.77
CA GLU A 492 -17.06 -34.24 -16.28
C GLU A 492 -17.98 -33.68 -15.17
N GLU A 493 -18.59 -34.57 -14.38
CA GLU A 493 -19.44 -34.20 -13.25
C GLU A 493 -18.62 -34.27 -11.94
N TRP A 494 -18.65 -33.18 -11.16
CA TRP A 494 -17.88 -33.01 -9.94
C TRP A 494 -18.76 -32.89 -8.71
N THR A 495 -18.36 -33.56 -7.65
CA THR A 495 -19.01 -33.50 -6.34
C THR A 495 -18.08 -32.85 -5.34
N GLU A 496 -18.58 -31.80 -4.68
CA GLU A 496 -17.88 -31.11 -3.61
C GLU A 496 -17.72 -32.03 -2.41
N ALA A 497 -16.50 -32.09 -1.89
CA ALA A 497 -16.14 -32.85 -0.70
C ALA A 497 -15.87 -31.92 0.50
N VAL A 498 -15.22 -30.78 0.26
CA VAL A 498 -15.02 -29.72 1.26
C VAL A 498 -14.76 -28.39 0.56
N MET A 499 -15.21 -27.30 1.18
CA MET A 499 -14.99 -25.93 0.74
C MET A 499 -14.36 -25.12 1.87
N VAL A 500 -13.43 -24.22 1.54
CA VAL A 500 -12.79 -23.25 2.43
C VAL A 500 -13.01 -21.83 1.89
N THR A 501 -13.12 -20.85 2.80
CA THR A 501 -13.17 -19.43 2.55
C THR A 501 -12.59 -18.69 3.78
N GLY A 502 -12.21 -17.43 3.66
CA GLY A 502 -11.61 -16.65 4.74
C GLY A 502 -10.14 -17.02 5.01
N SER A 503 -9.78 -17.37 6.24
CA SER A 503 -8.40 -17.63 6.65
C SER A 503 -8.27 -18.85 7.54
N SER A 504 -7.23 -19.66 7.30
CA SER A 504 -6.84 -20.77 8.18
C SER A 504 -6.00 -20.30 9.39
N GLU A 505 -5.55 -19.04 9.41
CA GLU A 505 -4.59 -18.49 10.38
C GLU A 505 -3.23 -19.19 10.33
N GLU A 506 -3.19 -20.53 10.49
CA GLU A 506 -2.00 -21.37 10.48
C GLU A 506 -2.15 -22.51 9.44
N TRP A 507 -1.08 -23.23 9.18
CA TRP A 507 -1.15 -24.47 8.41
C TRP A 507 -1.96 -25.52 9.15
N GLU A 508 -2.91 -26.15 8.47
CA GLU A 508 -3.76 -27.20 9.04
C GLU A 508 -3.78 -28.46 8.19
N VAL A 509 -4.03 -29.61 8.81
CA VAL A 509 -4.24 -30.88 8.10
C VAL A 509 -5.71 -31.12 7.91
N MET A 510 -6.13 -31.21 6.66
CA MET A 510 -7.50 -31.57 6.30
C MET A 510 -7.58 -33.04 5.84
N GLN A 511 -8.71 -33.68 6.12
CA GLN A 511 -9.01 -35.05 5.67
C GLN A 511 -10.39 -35.11 5.06
N VAL A 512 -10.47 -35.79 3.91
CA VAL A 512 -11.72 -35.95 3.14
C VAL A 512 -11.87 -37.42 2.75
N GLU A 513 -13.07 -37.95 2.95
CA GLU A 513 -13.40 -39.31 2.54
C GLU A 513 -13.88 -39.33 1.07
N LEU A 514 -13.19 -40.10 0.24
CA LEU A 514 -13.51 -40.27 -1.16
C LEU A 514 -14.20 -41.64 -1.36
N PRO A 515 -15.31 -41.70 -2.13
CA PRO A 515 -15.99 -42.97 -2.45
C PRO A 515 -15.16 -43.82 -3.41
N ALA A 516 -15.37 -45.14 -3.41
CA ALA A 516 -14.64 -46.11 -4.23
C ALA A 516 -14.72 -45.85 -5.75
N GLU A 517 -15.79 -45.21 -6.19
CA GLU A 517 -16.01 -44.86 -7.59
C GLU A 517 -15.29 -43.61 -8.07
N ALA A 518 -14.68 -42.81 -7.17
CA ALA A 518 -13.95 -41.63 -7.54
C ALA A 518 -12.70 -42.00 -8.36
N LYS A 519 -12.57 -41.42 -9.55
CA LYS A 519 -11.43 -41.58 -10.47
C LYS A 519 -10.58 -40.35 -10.58
N PHE A 520 -11.07 -39.22 -10.10
CA PHE A 520 -10.39 -37.93 -10.13
C PHE A 520 -10.65 -37.19 -8.83
N VAL A 521 -9.65 -36.41 -8.40
CA VAL A 521 -9.79 -35.37 -7.39
C VAL A 521 -9.24 -34.09 -7.95
N ARG A 522 -9.88 -32.94 -7.62
CA ARG A 522 -9.32 -31.63 -7.94
C ARG A 522 -9.45 -30.67 -6.77
N PHE A 523 -8.53 -29.73 -6.74
CA PHE A 523 -8.59 -28.52 -5.93
C PHE A 523 -8.92 -27.38 -6.87
N THR A 524 -10.03 -26.67 -6.62
CA THR A 524 -10.50 -25.56 -7.44
C THR A 524 -10.47 -24.28 -6.61
N TYR A 525 -9.72 -23.29 -7.05
CA TYR A 525 -9.71 -21.94 -6.46
C TYR A 525 -10.50 -21.01 -7.36
N GLN A 526 -11.53 -20.37 -6.80
CA GLN A 526 -12.37 -19.40 -7.51
C GLN A 526 -12.30 -18.05 -6.81
N THR A 527 -12.08 -16.98 -7.60
CA THR A 527 -12.05 -15.61 -7.13
C THR A 527 -13.17 -14.78 -7.75
N ASP A 528 -13.60 -13.76 -7.01
CA ASP A 528 -14.50 -12.74 -7.53
C ASP A 528 -13.76 -11.60 -8.27
N GLY A 529 -14.39 -10.42 -8.40
CA GLY A 529 -13.88 -9.31 -9.22
C GLY A 529 -12.84 -8.41 -8.53
N SER A 530 -12.41 -8.64 -7.28
CA SER A 530 -11.66 -7.64 -6.55
C SER A 530 -10.57 -8.14 -5.62
N VAL A 531 -10.80 -8.25 -4.33
CA VAL A 531 -9.82 -8.52 -3.27
C VAL A 531 -9.42 -10.00 -3.28
N ASN A 532 -8.13 -10.32 -3.42
CA ASN A 532 -7.69 -11.72 -3.45
C ASN A 532 -6.94 -12.17 -2.20
N ASN A 533 -6.59 -11.23 -1.32
CA ASN A 533 -5.73 -11.51 -0.17
C ASN A 533 -4.44 -12.25 -0.56
N ARG A 534 -4.02 -13.28 0.22
CA ARG A 534 -2.76 -14.01 0.02
C ARG A 534 -2.92 -15.33 -0.72
N GLY A 535 -4.13 -15.70 -1.12
CA GLY A 535 -4.43 -16.89 -1.89
C GLY A 535 -4.46 -18.18 -1.08
N TRP A 536 -4.39 -19.31 -1.77
CA TRP A 536 -4.52 -20.66 -1.23
C TRP A 536 -3.31 -21.53 -1.55
N TYR A 537 -2.80 -22.24 -0.53
CA TYR A 537 -1.68 -23.18 -0.60
C TYR A 537 -2.12 -24.57 -0.18
N VAL A 538 -1.60 -25.58 -0.87
CA VAL A 538 -1.82 -27.00 -0.57
C VAL A 538 -0.49 -27.75 -0.65
N ASP A 539 -0.20 -28.58 0.36
CA ASP A 539 0.99 -29.41 0.42
C ASP A 539 0.68 -30.82 0.95
N ASP A 540 1.63 -31.71 0.85
CA ASP A 540 1.65 -33.07 1.41
C ASP A 540 0.37 -33.88 1.13
N VAL A 541 -0.16 -33.75 -0.12
CA VAL A 541 -1.41 -34.41 -0.52
C VAL A 541 -1.21 -35.93 -0.66
N LYS A 542 -1.94 -36.69 0.15
CA LYS A 542 -1.82 -38.15 0.26
C LYS A 542 -3.17 -38.83 0.18
N LEU A 543 -3.22 -39.94 -0.56
CA LEU A 543 -4.33 -40.86 -0.60
C LEU A 543 -3.93 -42.14 0.17
N ASN A 544 -4.63 -42.40 1.28
CA ASN A 544 -4.28 -43.51 2.19
C ASN A 544 -2.78 -43.54 2.55
N GLY A 545 -2.15 -42.36 2.75
CA GLY A 545 -0.73 -42.21 3.10
C GLY A 545 0.24 -42.22 1.91
N SER A 546 -0.20 -42.41 0.67
CA SER A 546 0.62 -42.39 -0.54
C SER A 546 0.44 -41.05 -1.27
N SER A 547 1.53 -40.36 -1.63
CA SER A 547 1.51 -39.07 -2.35
C SER A 547 0.85 -39.22 -3.72
N LEU A 548 0.04 -38.21 -4.08
CA LEU A 548 -0.56 -38.06 -5.41
C LEU A 548 0.34 -37.27 -6.35
N THR A 549 0.19 -37.53 -7.64
CA THR A 549 0.80 -36.72 -8.70
C THR A 549 -0.27 -35.86 -9.34
N PHE A 550 -0.03 -34.56 -9.42
CA PHE A 550 -0.95 -33.58 -9.95
C PHE A 550 -0.54 -33.07 -11.34
N THR A 551 -1.52 -32.59 -12.06
CA THR A 551 -1.35 -31.79 -13.27
C THR A 551 -2.13 -30.48 -13.13
N SER A 552 -1.47 -29.37 -13.48
CA SER A 552 -2.09 -28.06 -13.52
C SER A 552 -1.41 -27.19 -14.56
N ASN A 553 -2.16 -26.24 -15.12
CA ASN A 553 -1.61 -25.13 -15.90
C ASN A 553 -1.63 -23.81 -15.10
N ASP A 554 -2.38 -23.78 -13.99
CA ASP A 554 -2.75 -22.56 -13.27
C ASP A 554 -2.11 -22.48 -11.90
N TRP A 555 -1.92 -23.64 -11.24
CA TRP A 555 -1.20 -23.74 -9.98
C TRP A 555 0.30 -23.88 -10.21
N VAL A 556 1.07 -23.27 -9.32
CA VAL A 556 2.54 -23.33 -9.36
C VAL A 556 3.10 -23.85 -8.05
N GLU A 557 4.16 -24.68 -8.11
CA GLU A 557 4.91 -25.05 -6.92
C GLU A 557 5.85 -23.89 -6.53
N ARG A 558 5.82 -23.50 -5.26
CA ARG A 558 6.71 -22.46 -4.74
C ARG A 558 7.06 -22.67 -3.26
N SER A 559 8.21 -22.14 -2.83
CA SER A 559 8.79 -22.33 -1.48
C SER A 559 8.57 -21.13 -0.54
N TYR A 560 7.52 -20.34 -0.74
CA TYR A 560 7.28 -19.13 0.07
C TYR A 560 5.82 -18.66 0.06
#